data_2d1576c4c8f8fb1dbbeaa204ac8acca4
#
_entry.id   2d1576c4c8f8fb1dbbeaa204ac8acca4
#
_cell.length_a   1.000
_cell.length_b   1.000
_cell.length_c   1.000
_cell.angle_alpha   90.00
_cell.angle_beta   90.00
_cell.angle_gamma   90.00
#
_symmetry.space_group_name_H-M   'P 1'
#
loop_
_entity.id
_entity.type
_entity.pdbx_description
1 polymer ?
#
loop_
_entity_poly.entity_id
_entity_poly.type
_entity_poly.pdbx_seq_one_letter_code
_entity_poly.pdbx_strand_id
1 'polypeptide(L)'
;HMRKGKGITSRYGDHLWLDITLLGRKHIEKNLREVKEICEYFLGIDPVEEYIPVRPTQHYSMGGIRTKATGESPNLKGLFSAGEAACWDMHGFNRLGGNSVAETVVAGMIVGEYVADYCAQNSLNVSTSTIQHFMKQEEKKITDILVRDFCENPCQLKAEMQKIMMDKVGIFR
;
A
#
# COMPACT_ATOMS: atom_id res chain seq x y z
N HIS A 1 9.84 10.94 19.05
CA HIS A 1 9.46 12.11 19.86
C HIS A 1 8.09 11.93 20.50
N MET A 2 7.05 11.56 19.77
CA MET A 2 5.68 11.33 20.29
C MET A 2 5.67 10.36 21.48
N ARG A 3 6.25 9.15 21.33
CA ARG A 3 6.36 8.15 22.42
C ARG A 3 7.18 8.63 23.65
N LYS A 4 8.01 9.66 23.48
CA LYS A 4 8.77 10.30 24.59
C LYS A 4 8.02 11.49 25.20
N GLY A 5 6.72 11.62 24.97
CA GLY A 5 5.91 12.72 25.49
C GLY A 5 6.19 14.08 24.86
N LYS A 6 6.86 14.12 23.71
CA LYS A 6 7.16 15.38 22.97
C LYS A 6 6.16 15.65 21.84
N GLY A 7 5.13 14.82 21.71
CA GLY A 7 4.01 15.04 20.82
C GLY A 7 2.93 15.89 21.46
N ILE A 8 1.95 16.26 20.66
CA ILE A 8 0.76 16.97 21.09
C ILE A 8 -0.39 15.96 21.09
N THR A 9 -1.19 15.94 22.15
CA THR A 9 -2.40 15.12 22.22
C THR A 9 -3.62 16.02 22.03
N SER A 10 -4.47 15.69 21.08
CA SER A 10 -5.72 16.40 20.79
C SER A 10 -6.81 15.43 20.36
N ARG A 11 -7.93 15.96 19.85
CA ARG A 11 -9.00 15.17 19.21
C ARG A 11 -8.50 14.27 18.07
N TYR A 12 -7.33 14.56 17.52
CA TYR A 12 -6.68 13.76 16.44
C TYR A 12 -5.74 12.68 17.01
N GLY A 13 -5.70 12.44 18.32
CA GLY A 13 -4.73 11.58 19.00
C GLY A 13 -3.36 12.23 19.11
N ASP A 14 -2.32 11.43 19.35
CA ASP A 14 -0.95 11.93 19.44
C ASP A 14 -0.39 12.25 18.06
N HIS A 15 0.08 13.47 17.86
CA HIS A 15 0.56 13.98 16.59
C HIS A 15 1.61 15.08 16.75
N LEU A 16 2.15 15.54 15.61
CA LEU A 16 2.93 16.77 15.47
C LEU A 16 2.19 17.69 14.50
N TRP A 17 2.42 18.99 14.62
CA TRP A 17 1.90 19.94 13.66
C TRP A 17 2.84 20.09 12.45
N LEU A 18 2.29 19.94 11.26
CA LEU A 18 2.94 20.30 10.01
C LEU A 18 2.43 21.68 9.59
N ASP A 19 3.34 22.63 9.52
CA ASP A 19 3.07 23.98 9.04
C ASP A 19 3.43 24.12 7.57
N ILE A 20 2.43 24.23 6.71
CA ILE A 20 2.60 24.56 5.29
C ILE A 20 2.07 25.95 4.95
N THR A 21 1.56 26.72 5.93
CA THR A 21 1.04 28.08 5.72
C THR A 21 2.13 29.00 5.14
N LEU A 22 3.39 28.72 5.48
CA LEU A 22 4.57 29.44 4.96
C LEU A 22 4.71 29.39 3.44
N LEU A 23 4.11 28.41 2.78
CA LEU A 23 4.14 28.29 1.31
C LEU A 23 3.19 29.28 0.62
N GLY A 24 2.23 29.79 1.37
CA GLY A 24 1.24 30.74 0.90
C GLY A 24 0.13 30.13 0.03
N ARG A 25 -1.03 30.74 0.04
CA ARG A 25 -2.26 30.29 -0.64
C ARG A 25 -2.04 29.88 -2.09
N LYS A 26 -1.40 30.73 -2.88
CA LYS A 26 -1.16 30.48 -4.32
C LYS A 26 -0.38 29.19 -4.58
N HIS A 27 0.62 28.90 -3.74
CA HIS A 27 1.43 27.69 -3.89
C HIS A 27 0.63 26.44 -3.50
N ILE A 28 -0.08 26.51 -2.38
CA ILE A 28 -0.88 25.39 -1.86
C ILE A 28 -1.99 25.03 -2.84
N GLU A 29 -2.77 25.98 -3.31
CA GLU A 29 -3.87 25.75 -4.25
C GLU A 29 -3.42 25.25 -5.62
N LYS A 30 -2.21 25.62 -6.07
CA LYS A 30 -1.66 25.19 -7.35
C LYS A 30 -0.97 23.83 -7.27
N ASN A 31 -0.14 23.60 -6.25
CA ASN A 31 0.79 22.46 -6.21
C ASN A 31 0.40 21.39 -5.17
N LEU A 32 -0.44 21.73 -4.19
CA LEU A 32 -0.86 20.86 -3.08
C LEU A 32 -2.38 20.78 -2.96
N ARG A 33 -3.07 20.91 -4.09
CA ARG A 33 -4.53 20.91 -4.14
C ARG A 33 -5.14 19.68 -3.47
N GLU A 34 -4.63 18.49 -3.77
CA GLU A 34 -5.13 17.24 -3.18
C GLU A 34 -4.92 17.21 -1.66
N VAL A 35 -3.79 17.75 -1.16
CA VAL A 35 -3.53 17.85 0.28
C VAL A 35 -4.56 18.77 0.93
N LYS A 36 -4.86 19.90 0.29
CA LYS A 36 -5.88 20.84 0.75
C LYS A 36 -7.26 20.18 0.82
N GLU A 37 -7.69 19.53 -0.25
CA GLU A 37 -8.98 18.83 -0.32
C GLU A 37 -9.10 17.73 0.75
N ILE A 38 -8.05 16.93 0.97
CA ILE A 38 -8.02 15.90 2.01
C ILE A 38 -8.15 16.53 3.41
N CYS A 39 -7.45 17.63 3.68
CA CYS A 39 -7.54 18.33 4.95
C CYS A 39 -8.94 18.89 5.21
N GLU A 40 -9.55 19.51 4.19
CA GLU A 40 -10.91 20.04 4.29
C GLU A 40 -11.95 18.94 4.50
N TYR A 41 -11.89 17.84 3.72
CA TYR A 41 -12.87 16.76 3.80
C TYR A 41 -12.76 15.90 5.07
N PHE A 42 -11.55 15.57 5.50
CA PHE A 42 -11.36 14.61 6.59
C PHE A 42 -11.08 15.26 7.94
N LEU A 43 -10.48 16.43 7.95
CA LEU A 43 -10.11 17.13 9.18
C LEU A 43 -10.97 18.37 9.43
N GLY A 44 -11.61 18.90 8.41
CA GLY A 44 -12.39 20.15 8.49
C GLY A 44 -11.52 21.37 8.70
N ILE A 45 -10.27 21.38 8.22
CA ILE A 45 -9.31 22.48 8.35
C ILE A 45 -8.86 22.99 6.99
N ASP A 46 -8.59 24.29 6.88
CA ASP A 46 -7.91 24.88 5.70
C ASP A 46 -6.39 24.95 5.98
N PRO A 47 -5.59 24.12 5.30
CA PRO A 47 -4.13 24.10 5.55
C PRO A 47 -3.40 25.36 5.04
N VAL A 48 -4.10 26.28 4.41
CA VAL A 48 -3.59 27.62 4.10
C VAL A 48 -3.50 28.49 5.36
N GLU A 49 -4.41 28.26 6.30
CA GLU A 49 -4.56 29.08 7.51
C GLU A 49 -4.25 28.29 8.81
N GLU A 50 -4.33 26.94 8.75
CA GLU A 50 -4.23 26.07 9.91
C GLU A 50 -3.16 25.00 9.74
N TYR A 51 -2.59 24.53 10.85
CA TYR A 51 -1.58 23.46 10.86
C TYR A 51 -2.23 22.10 10.70
N ILE A 52 -1.56 21.21 9.96
CA ILE A 52 -2.02 19.85 9.71
C ILE A 52 -1.51 18.91 10.82
N PRO A 53 -2.39 18.14 11.49
CA PRO A 53 -1.94 17.13 12.44
C PRO A 53 -1.38 15.93 11.68
N VAL A 54 -0.08 15.63 11.90
CA VAL A 54 0.61 14.53 11.24
C VAL A 54 1.24 13.57 12.23
N ARG A 55 1.27 12.30 11.90
CA ARG A 55 2.02 11.29 12.65
C ARG A 55 2.66 10.29 11.70
N PRO A 56 3.80 9.68 12.07
CA PRO A 56 4.39 8.61 11.29
C PRO A 56 3.41 7.45 11.14
N THR A 57 3.23 6.98 9.92
CA THR A 57 2.34 5.86 9.59
C THR A 57 3.04 4.94 8.60
N GLN A 58 2.84 3.64 8.74
CA GLN A 58 3.29 2.67 7.74
C GLN A 58 2.60 2.96 6.42
N HIS A 59 3.37 3.12 5.36
CA HIS A 59 2.83 3.48 4.04
C HIS A 59 3.16 2.44 2.98
N TYR A 60 4.41 2.01 2.87
CA TYR A 60 4.91 1.13 1.82
C TYR A 60 5.67 -0.04 2.45
N SER A 61 5.46 -1.24 1.92
CA SER A 61 6.20 -2.44 2.37
C SER A 61 7.36 -2.73 1.42
N MET A 62 8.58 -2.59 1.94
CA MET A 62 9.77 -2.96 1.18
C MET A 62 9.94 -4.46 1.17
N GLY A 63 10.37 -5.02 0.03
CA GLY A 63 10.51 -6.44 -0.21
C GLY A 63 9.59 -6.92 -1.32
N GLY A 64 8.95 -8.06 -1.14
CA GLY A 64 8.08 -8.65 -2.16
C GLY A 64 8.69 -9.85 -2.85
N ILE A 65 8.17 -10.21 -4.01
CA ILE A 65 8.68 -11.31 -4.84
C ILE A 65 9.99 -10.88 -5.47
N ARG A 66 11.07 -11.59 -5.17
CA ARG A 66 12.35 -11.32 -5.82
C ARG A 66 12.25 -11.59 -7.31
N THR A 67 12.74 -10.64 -8.11
CA THR A 67 12.64 -10.69 -9.57
C THR A 67 14.01 -10.51 -10.24
N LYS A 68 14.12 -11.08 -11.43
CA LYS A 68 15.18 -10.73 -12.41
C LYS A 68 14.86 -9.39 -13.05
N ALA A 69 15.77 -8.86 -13.89
CA ALA A 69 15.54 -7.64 -14.68
C ALA A 69 14.30 -7.71 -15.61
N THR A 70 13.84 -8.90 -15.92
CA THR A 70 12.62 -9.18 -16.73
C THR A 70 11.34 -9.10 -15.89
N GLY A 71 11.42 -8.96 -14.57
CA GLY A 71 10.29 -9.08 -13.66
C GLY A 71 9.92 -10.53 -13.31
N GLU A 72 10.53 -11.54 -13.93
CA GLU A 72 10.27 -12.94 -13.63
C GLU A 72 10.95 -13.37 -12.34
N SER A 73 10.25 -14.16 -11.52
CA SER A 73 10.84 -14.80 -10.33
C SER A 73 11.99 -15.73 -10.72
N PRO A 74 13.15 -15.71 -10.01
CA PRO A 74 14.24 -16.63 -10.29
C PRO A 74 13.90 -18.09 -9.98
N ASN A 75 12.93 -18.33 -9.09
CA ASN A 75 12.62 -19.65 -8.56
C ASN A 75 11.34 -20.27 -9.16
N LEU A 76 10.45 -19.44 -9.69
CA LEU A 76 9.17 -19.88 -10.27
C LEU A 76 9.03 -19.33 -11.69
N LYS A 77 9.14 -20.23 -12.66
CA LYS A 77 8.96 -19.88 -14.07
C LYS A 77 7.51 -19.44 -14.34
N GLY A 78 7.34 -18.33 -15.07
CA GLY A 78 6.03 -17.78 -15.40
C GLY A 78 5.38 -16.96 -14.29
N LEU A 79 6.06 -16.77 -13.16
CA LEU A 79 5.65 -15.83 -12.12
C LEU A 79 6.39 -14.52 -12.34
N PHE A 80 5.65 -13.46 -12.64
CA PHE A 80 6.16 -12.12 -12.82
C PHE A 80 5.63 -11.19 -11.74
N SER A 81 6.41 -10.16 -11.38
CA SER A 81 6.01 -9.15 -10.42
C SER A 81 6.62 -7.78 -10.79
N ALA A 82 5.86 -6.72 -10.54
CA ALA A 82 6.28 -5.34 -10.77
C ALA A 82 5.74 -4.41 -9.68
N GLY A 83 6.34 -3.23 -9.51
CA GLY A 83 5.94 -2.26 -8.51
C GLY A 83 6.21 -2.74 -7.07
N GLU A 84 5.39 -2.31 -6.12
CA GLU A 84 5.56 -2.62 -4.69
C GLU A 84 5.58 -4.12 -4.37
N ALA A 85 4.90 -4.95 -5.17
CA ALA A 85 4.90 -6.40 -5.01
C ALA A 85 6.23 -7.06 -5.41
N ALA A 86 7.11 -6.35 -6.11
CA ALA A 86 8.39 -6.85 -6.61
C ALA A 86 9.56 -6.41 -5.74
N CYS A 87 10.52 -7.30 -5.57
CA CYS A 87 11.81 -6.99 -4.96
C CYS A 87 12.91 -7.02 -6.02
N TRP A 88 13.32 -5.83 -6.45
CA TRP A 88 14.40 -5.63 -7.43
C TRP A 88 15.77 -5.44 -6.80
N ASP A 89 15.86 -5.51 -5.47
CA ASP A 89 17.08 -5.20 -4.68
C ASP A 89 17.60 -3.75 -4.85
N MET A 90 16.80 -2.84 -5.43
CA MET A 90 17.26 -1.46 -5.72
C MET A 90 16.97 -0.44 -4.63
N HIS A 91 15.98 -0.69 -3.80
CA HIS A 91 15.53 0.29 -2.80
C HIS A 91 16.11 0.07 -1.39
N GLY A 92 16.73 -1.08 -1.13
CA GLY A 92 17.26 -1.45 0.17
C GLY A 92 16.19 -1.44 1.27
N PHE A 93 16.50 -0.80 2.39
CA PHE A 93 15.60 -0.70 3.53
C PHE A 93 14.38 0.18 3.26
N ASN A 94 14.58 1.27 2.52
CA ASN A 94 13.50 2.16 2.11
C ASN A 94 13.88 2.91 0.83
N ARG A 95 12.88 3.22 0.02
CA ARG A 95 13.06 3.94 -1.24
C ARG A 95 13.18 5.46 -1.04
N LEU A 96 13.76 6.13 -2.01
CA LEU A 96 13.70 7.58 -2.11
C LEU A 96 12.29 8.05 -2.48
N GLY A 97 11.94 9.25 -2.03
CA GLY A 97 10.64 9.86 -2.30
C GLY A 97 10.34 9.92 -3.81
N GLY A 98 9.11 9.58 -4.19
CA GLY A 98 8.66 9.54 -5.59
C GLY A 98 9.05 8.29 -6.37
N ASN A 99 10.05 7.54 -5.96
CA ASN A 99 10.56 6.39 -6.71
C ASN A 99 9.60 5.20 -6.74
N SER A 100 8.66 5.08 -5.81
CA SER A 100 7.62 4.04 -5.86
C SER A 100 6.77 4.15 -7.11
N VAL A 101 6.25 5.34 -7.39
CA VAL A 101 5.37 5.56 -8.55
C VAL A 101 6.17 5.41 -9.83
N ALA A 102 7.40 5.95 -9.88
CA ALA A 102 8.29 5.80 -11.03
C ALA A 102 8.57 4.32 -11.31
N GLU A 103 8.92 3.53 -10.28
CA GLU A 103 9.12 2.09 -10.42
C GLU A 103 7.85 1.38 -10.91
N THR A 104 6.71 1.65 -10.29
CA THR A 104 5.44 0.99 -10.66
C THR A 104 5.13 1.18 -12.14
N VAL A 105 5.31 2.39 -12.68
CA VAL A 105 5.05 2.69 -14.09
C VAL A 105 6.10 2.04 -14.98
N VAL A 106 7.38 2.30 -14.72
CA VAL A 106 8.49 1.81 -15.58
C VAL A 106 8.60 0.29 -15.53
N ALA A 107 8.58 -0.30 -14.34
CA ALA A 107 8.63 -1.75 -14.19
C ALA A 107 7.39 -2.42 -14.77
N GLY A 108 6.21 -1.81 -14.60
CA GLY A 108 4.97 -2.31 -15.22
C GLY A 108 5.06 -2.38 -16.75
N MET A 109 5.63 -1.37 -17.39
CA MET A 109 5.87 -1.36 -18.84
C MET A 109 6.84 -2.47 -19.27
N ILE A 110 8.01 -2.52 -18.63
CA ILE A 110 9.06 -3.50 -18.95
C ILE A 110 8.55 -4.93 -18.73
N VAL A 111 7.98 -5.20 -17.57
CA VAL A 111 7.47 -6.55 -17.23
C VAL A 111 6.32 -6.94 -18.13
N GLY A 112 5.46 -5.98 -18.51
CA GLY A 112 4.36 -6.23 -19.45
C GLY A 112 4.83 -6.77 -20.81
N GLU A 113 5.92 -6.24 -21.36
CA GLU A 113 6.53 -6.74 -22.59
C GLU A 113 7.04 -8.18 -22.42
N TYR A 114 7.77 -8.46 -21.35
CA TYR A 114 8.25 -9.82 -21.07
C TYR A 114 7.13 -10.83 -20.81
N VAL A 115 6.05 -10.41 -20.17
CA VAL A 115 4.85 -11.26 -19.97
C VAL A 115 4.19 -11.56 -21.30
N ALA A 116 4.06 -10.59 -22.19
CA ALA A 116 3.50 -10.79 -23.53
C ALA A 116 4.33 -11.79 -24.33
N ASP A 117 5.66 -11.63 -24.34
CA ASP A 117 6.58 -12.55 -25.01
C ASP A 117 6.51 -13.97 -24.41
N TYR A 118 6.45 -14.06 -23.09
CA TYR A 118 6.29 -15.36 -22.40
C TYR A 118 4.99 -16.06 -22.81
N CYS A 119 3.88 -15.33 -22.84
CA CYS A 119 2.59 -15.88 -23.27
C CYS A 119 2.58 -16.32 -24.73
N ALA A 120 3.25 -15.57 -25.61
CA ALA A 120 3.36 -15.94 -27.02
C ALA A 120 4.18 -17.23 -27.23
N GLN A 121 5.17 -17.48 -26.37
CA GLN A 121 6.08 -18.65 -26.49
C GLN A 121 5.60 -19.87 -25.71
N ASN A 122 4.65 -19.73 -24.79
CA ASN A 122 4.19 -20.79 -23.92
C ASN A 122 2.67 -20.99 -24.04
N SER A 123 2.26 -22.20 -24.36
CA SER A 123 0.84 -22.56 -24.30
C SER A 123 0.37 -22.83 -22.87
N LEU A 124 -0.87 -22.50 -22.58
CA LEU A 124 -1.49 -22.78 -21.29
C LEU A 124 -1.82 -24.27 -21.21
N ASN A 125 -1.05 -25.02 -20.43
CA ASN A 125 -1.23 -26.46 -20.23
C ASN A 125 -1.90 -26.81 -18.88
N VAL A 126 -2.92 -26.04 -18.50
CA VAL A 126 -3.71 -26.32 -17.30
C VAL A 126 -5.00 -27.03 -17.70
N SER A 127 -5.25 -28.22 -17.14
CA SER A 127 -6.47 -28.95 -17.43
C SER A 127 -7.71 -28.21 -16.89
N THR A 128 -8.81 -28.27 -17.63
CA THR A 128 -10.10 -27.70 -17.20
C THR A 128 -10.52 -28.26 -15.83
N SER A 129 -10.25 -29.54 -15.57
CA SER A 129 -10.55 -30.18 -14.28
C SER A 129 -9.77 -29.57 -13.12
N THR A 130 -8.51 -29.21 -13.33
CA THR A 130 -7.67 -28.52 -12.32
C THR A 130 -8.25 -27.13 -12.02
N ILE A 131 -8.59 -26.35 -13.03
CA ILE A 131 -9.22 -25.04 -12.87
C ILE A 131 -10.53 -25.17 -12.08
N GLN A 132 -11.41 -26.06 -12.48
CA GLN A 132 -12.70 -26.31 -11.81
C GLN A 132 -12.52 -26.75 -10.36
N HIS A 133 -11.50 -27.55 -10.06
CA HIS A 133 -11.20 -27.95 -8.69
C HIS A 133 -10.88 -26.73 -7.80
N PHE A 134 -9.98 -25.86 -8.24
CA PHE A 134 -9.63 -24.66 -7.48
C PHE A 134 -10.79 -23.67 -7.39
N MET A 135 -11.55 -23.49 -8.46
CA MET A 135 -12.77 -22.66 -8.42
C MET A 135 -13.76 -23.13 -7.34
N LYS A 136 -14.05 -24.43 -7.28
CA LYS A 136 -14.92 -24.99 -6.24
C LYS A 136 -14.38 -24.80 -4.83
N GLN A 137 -13.06 -24.87 -4.65
CA GLN A 137 -12.46 -24.61 -3.34
C GLN A 137 -12.66 -23.15 -2.92
N GLU A 138 -12.48 -22.19 -3.82
CA GLU A 138 -12.68 -20.77 -3.51
C GLU A 138 -14.17 -20.43 -3.32
N GLU A 139 -15.06 -20.97 -4.16
CA GLU A 139 -16.50 -20.84 -3.97
C GLU A 139 -16.95 -21.36 -2.59
N LYS A 140 -16.40 -22.52 -2.17
CA LYS A 140 -16.69 -23.06 -0.85
C LYS A 140 -16.26 -22.11 0.27
N LYS A 141 -15.05 -21.54 0.21
CA LYS A 141 -14.58 -20.57 1.20
C LYS A 141 -15.50 -19.37 1.32
N ILE A 142 -15.93 -18.81 0.18
CA ILE A 142 -16.85 -17.67 0.15
C ILE A 142 -18.21 -18.08 0.73
N THR A 143 -18.74 -19.22 0.31
CA THR A 143 -20.04 -19.73 0.79
C THR A 143 -19.99 -19.98 2.31
N ASP A 144 -18.93 -20.61 2.80
CA ASP A 144 -18.74 -20.88 4.24
C ASP A 144 -18.72 -19.58 5.07
N ILE A 145 -18.28 -18.46 4.50
CA ILE A 145 -18.35 -17.14 5.15
C ILE A 145 -19.78 -16.58 5.13
N LEU A 146 -20.45 -16.69 3.98
CA LEU A 146 -21.79 -16.13 3.78
C LEU A 146 -22.88 -16.82 4.60
N VAL A 147 -22.71 -18.11 4.91
CA VAL A 147 -23.70 -18.90 5.68
C VAL A 147 -23.41 -18.95 7.18
N ARG A 148 -22.47 -18.18 7.68
CA ARG A 148 -22.19 -18.12 9.13
C ARG A 148 -23.37 -17.51 9.88
N ASP A 149 -23.81 -18.17 10.93
CA ASP A 149 -24.92 -17.70 11.77
C ASP A 149 -24.59 -16.43 12.55
N PHE A 150 -23.29 -16.20 12.80
CA PHE A 150 -22.83 -14.96 13.38
C PHE A 150 -21.52 -14.52 12.74
N CYS A 151 -21.29 -13.23 12.72
CA CYS A 151 -20.05 -12.67 12.23
C CYS A 151 -19.52 -11.59 13.19
N GLU A 152 -18.21 -11.47 13.24
CA GLU A 152 -17.55 -10.40 13.93
C GLU A 152 -17.70 -9.08 13.15
N ASN A 153 -17.70 -7.98 13.87
CA ASN A 153 -17.79 -6.67 13.23
C ASN A 153 -16.49 -6.36 12.49
N PRO A 154 -16.49 -6.23 11.15
CA PRO A 154 -15.29 -6.00 10.37
C PRO A 154 -14.58 -4.69 10.73
N CYS A 155 -15.30 -3.67 11.19
CA CYS A 155 -14.71 -2.42 11.64
C CYS A 155 -13.92 -2.61 12.95
N GLN A 156 -14.42 -3.44 13.86
CA GLN A 156 -13.70 -3.77 15.10
C GLN A 156 -12.44 -4.59 14.80
N LEU A 157 -12.56 -5.64 13.99
CA LEU A 157 -11.41 -6.44 13.56
C LEU A 157 -10.33 -5.58 12.87
N LYS A 158 -10.74 -4.67 12.00
CA LYS A 158 -9.83 -3.73 11.35
C LYS A 158 -9.13 -2.83 12.36
N ALA A 159 -9.86 -2.30 13.34
CA ALA A 159 -9.28 -1.43 14.36
C ALA A 159 -8.28 -2.18 15.26
N GLU A 160 -8.60 -3.42 15.66
CA GLU A 160 -7.71 -4.28 16.43
C GLU A 160 -6.45 -4.64 15.63
N MET A 161 -6.62 -5.04 14.38
CA MET A 161 -5.49 -5.32 13.48
C MET A 161 -4.58 -4.09 13.33
N GLN A 162 -5.14 -2.92 13.09
CA GLN A 162 -4.38 -1.68 12.96
C GLN A 162 -3.59 -1.36 14.24
N LYS A 163 -4.21 -1.57 15.41
CA LYS A 163 -3.54 -1.39 16.71
C LYS A 163 -2.37 -2.37 16.88
N ILE A 164 -2.60 -3.66 16.63
CA ILE A 164 -1.55 -4.69 16.71
C ILE A 164 -0.40 -4.37 15.74
N MET A 165 -0.73 -4.02 14.50
CA MET A 165 0.29 -3.66 13.50
C MET A 165 1.10 -2.45 13.92
N MET A 166 0.46 -1.42 14.50
CA MET A 166 1.16 -0.24 14.98
C MET A 166 2.05 -0.53 16.19
N ASP A 167 1.60 -1.39 17.11
CA ASP A 167 2.32 -1.71 18.34
C ASP A 167 3.46 -2.73 18.12
N LYS A 168 3.27 -3.70 17.22
CA LYS A 168 4.18 -4.83 17.03
C LYS A 168 5.05 -4.73 15.78
N VAL A 169 4.57 -4.13 14.72
CA VAL A 169 5.19 -4.10 13.38
C VAL A 169 5.50 -2.67 12.91
N GLY A 170 4.97 -1.66 13.59
CA GLY A 170 5.18 -0.26 13.24
C GLY A 170 6.62 0.19 13.26
N ILE A 171 6.85 1.46 12.89
CA ILE A 171 8.14 2.09 12.59
C ILE A 171 9.20 1.91 13.71
N PHE A 172 8.77 1.75 14.95
CA PHE A 172 9.66 1.57 16.10
C PHE A 172 9.45 0.17 16.69
N ARG A 173 10.33 -0.72 16.36
CA ARG A 173 10.41 -2.08 16.91
C ARG A 173 11.36 -2.09 18.12
#